data_b17c31b6336ffd1e1444f768eaef5022
#
_entry.id   b17c31b6336ffd1e1444f768eaef5022
#
_cell.length_a   1.000
_cell.length_b   1.000
_cell.length_c   1.000
_cell.angle_alpha   90.00
_cell.angle_beta   90.00
_cell.angle_gamma   90.00
#
_symmetry.space_group_name_H-M   'P 1'
#
loop_
_entity.id
_entity.type
_entity.pdbx_description
1 polymer ?
#
loop_
_entity_poly.entity_id
_entity_poly.type
_entity_poly.pdbx_seq_one_letter_code
_entity_poly.pdbx_strand_id
1 'polypeptide(L)'
;GAFACVQHGLRRIEEGLTVVPEVRTTLLKAYVDQSPTDYDPEQVSQYAIAYAHEAADPFLRRVYYGAGLMKLNAADVGAQEVYEKSLGYGMLFADVKPYTHRERRKKDKIRIGYISGDFRQHVMQYFVWPFLAGYDANVFEVYVYSLGKSDQYTDFFKTLVTKWRDLSAHARDMERIAREIHADEVDILFDLAGHTAGTGLAALAWKPAPVQLSGLGYMATTGLPAVDYFVTDHCCDPEGSGSEAFYVEKLLRLTSQFCYNGYTHLPRSTGTPARGRGYIQFASFNQYQKLRDPVLRAWQEIMERVP
;
A
#
# COMPACT_ATOMS: atom_id res chain seq x y z
N GLY A 1 21.55 -20.52 11.49
CA GLY A 1 21.21 -20.51 10.04
C GLY A 1 21.72 -19.24 9.36
N ALA A 2 21.52 -19.11 8.05
CA ALA A 2 22.02 -17.98 7.23
C ALA A 2 21.58 -16.60 7.78
N PHE A 3 20.31 -16.47 8.20
CA PHE A 3 19.82 -15.24 8.78
C PHE A 3 20.55 -14.80 10.06
N ALA A 4 20.89 -15.74 10.93
CA ALA A 4 21.66 -15.46 12.14
C ALA A 4 23.07 -14.93 11.83
N CYS A 5 23.71 -15.39 10.75
CA CYS A 5 24.97 -14.85 10.28
C CYS A 5 24.83 -13.40 9.78
N VAL A 6 23.76 -13.10 9.06
CA VAL A 6 23.45 -11.74 8.59
C VAL A 6 23.24 -10.78 9.79
N GLN A 7 22.45 -11.20 10.77
CA GLN A 7 22.25 -10.44 12.02
C GLN A 7 23.56 -10.18 12.75
N HIS A 8 24.38 -11.23 12.90
CA HIS A 8 25.67 -11.10 13.57
C HIS A 8 26.59 -10.11 12.83
N GLY A 9 26.65 -10.20 11.49
CA GLY A 9 27.43 -9.27 10.66
C GLY A 9 26.99 -7.81 10.83
N LEU A 10 25.69 -7.53 10.78
CA LEU A 10 25.17 -6.17 10.98
C LEU A 10 25.46 -5.64 12.39
N ARG A 11 25.25 -6.45 13.43
CA ARG A 11 25.59 -6.08 14.81
C ARG A 11 27.08 -5.74 14.95
N ARG A 12 27.97 -6.50 14.37
CA ARG A 12 29.42 -6.22 14.40
C ARG A 12 29.77 -4.89 13.73
N ILE A 13 29.05 -4.52 12.66
CA ILE A 13 29.23 -3.21 11.99
C ILE A 13 28.73 -2.08 12.92
N GLU A 14 27.60 -2.25 13.57
CA GLU A 14 27.07 -1.30 14.55
C GLU A 14 28.00 -1.14 15.76
N GLU A 15 28.68 -2.21 16.17
CA GLU A 15 29.71 -2.21 17.23
C GLU A 15 31.06 -1.63 16.77
N GLY A 16 31.17 -1.14 15.53
CA GLY A 16 32.35 -0.44 15.02
C GLY A 16 33.23 -1.24 14.06
N LEU A 17 32.82 -2.44 13.61
CA LEU A 17 33.55 -3.17 12.57
C LEU A 17 33.47 -2.40 11.25
N THR A 18 34.63 -1.97 10.75
CA THR A 18 34.72 -1.33 9.43
C THR A 18 34.68 -2.37 8.32
N VAL A 19 33.77 -2.18 7.39
CA VAL A 19 33.63 -3.03 6.18
C VAL A 19 33.50 -2.12 4.95
N VAL A 20 33.77 -2.68 3.77
CA VAL A 20 33.49 -1.95 2.52
C VAL A 20 32.00 -1.76 2.33
N PRO A 21 31.55 -0.64 1.71
CA PRO A 21 30.12 -0.30 1.57
C PRO A 21 29.27 -1.43 0.97
N GLU A 22 29.78 -2.14 0.00
CA GLU A 22 29.10 -3.23 -0.70
C GLU A 22 28.74 -4.40 0.24
N VAL A 23 29.61 -4.69 1.22
CA VAL A 23 29.33 -5.73 2.24
C VAL A 23 28.18 -5.28 3.13
N ARG A 24 28.20 -4.03 3.62
CA ARG A 24 27.12 -3.48 4.45
C ARG A 24 25.78 -3.50 3.70
N THR A 25 25.76 -2.98 2.49
CA THR A 25 24.57 -2.93 1.63
C THR A 25 24.03 -4.34 1.35
N THR A 26 24.89 -5.32 1.12
CA THR A 26 24.49 -6.72 0.93
C THR A 26 23.86 -7.31 2.18
N LEU A 27 24.42 -7.04 3.36
CA LEU A 27 23.88 -7.52 4.63
C LEU A 27 22.52 -6.87 4.95
N LEU A 28 22.36 -5.57 4.73
CA LEU A 28 21.09 -4.88 4.91
C LEU A 28 19.99 -5.49 4.04
N LYS A 29 20.27 -5.69 2.75
CA LYS A 29 19.35 -6.34 1.83
C LYS A 29 19.00 -7.75 2.27
N ALA A 30 19.99 -8.56 2.60
CA ALA A 30 19.78 -9.93 3.03
C ALA A 30 18.96 -10.02 4.32
N TYR A 31 19.14 -9.07 5.24
CA TYR A 31 18.33 -8.98 6.46
C TYR A 31 16.86 -8.77 6.12
N VAL A 32 16.54 -7.78 5.30
CA VAL A 32 15.15 -7.46 4.91
C VAL A 32 14.50 -8.62 4.16
N ASP A 33 15.21 -9.21 3.19
CA ASP A 33 14.66 -10.27 2.33
C ASP A 33 14.44 -11.60 3.08
N GLN A 34 15.23 -11.86 4.13
CA GLN A 34 15.20 -13.11 4.87
C GLN A 34 14.54 -13.00 6.25
N SER A 35 14.09 -11.80 6.65
CA SER A 35 13.44 -11.59 7.95
C SER A 35 12.23 -12.51 8.11
N PRO A 36 12.19 -13.36 9.14
CA PRO A 36 11.00 -14.10 9.50
C PRO A 36 9.83 -13.17 9.83
N THR A 37 8.62 -13.70 9.81
CA THR A 37 7.40 -12.93 10.06
C THR A 37 7.22 -12.49 11.51
N ASP A 38 7.94 -13.10 12.44
CA ASP A 38 7.93 -12.83 13.88
C ASP A 38 9.05 -11.87 14.33
N TYR A 39 9.85 -11.35 13.36
CA TYR A 39 10.90 -10.38 13.67
C TYR A 39 10.35 -8.99 13.96
N ASP A 40 11.14 -8.20 14.71
CA ASP A 40 10.81 -6.83 15.06
C ASP A 40 10.61 -5.97 13.79
N PRO A 41 9.40 -5.50 13.52
CA PRO A 41 9.10 -4.75 12.30
C PRO A 41 9.80 -3.39 12.27
N GLU A 42 10.10 -2.79 13.42
CA GLU A 42 10.83 -1.52 13.50
C GLU A 42 12.27 -1.70 13.01
N GLN A 43 12.96 -2.73 13.47
CA GLN A 43 14.31 -3.03 13.01
C GLN A 43 14.36 -3.37 11.51
N VAL A 44 13.38 -4.15 11.02
CA VAL A 44 13.29 -4.45 9.57
C VAL A 44 13.05 -3.16 8.77
N SER A 45 12.22 -2.24 9.27
CA SER A 45 11.99 -0.94 8.66
C SER A 45 13.28 -0.10 8.58
N GLN A 46 14.01 0.00 9.69
CA GLN A 46 15.27 0.74 9.77
C GLN A 46 16.28 0.23 8.74
N TYR A 47 16.47 -1.08 8.64
CA TYR A 47 17.41 -1.67 7.70
C TYR A 47 16.95 -1.60 6.24
N ALA A 48 15.63 -1.66 5.98
CA ALA A 48 15.10 -1.46 4.65
C ALA A 48 15.32 -0.03 4.14
N ILE A 49 15.07 0.97 4.99
CA ILE A 49 15.30 2.38 4.66
C ILE A 49 16.81 2.65 4.52
N ALA A 50 17.65 2.09 5.40
CA ALA A 50 19.10 2.21 5.28
C ALA A 50 19.62 1.62 3.97
N TYR A 51 19.17 0.41 3.59
CA TYR A 51 19.49 -0.16 2.29
C TYR A 51 19.03 0.74 1.14
N ALA A 52 17.83 1.29 1.21
CA ALA A 52 17.30 2.17 0.17
C ALA A 52 18.19 3.40 -0.06
N HIS A 53 18.77 3.97 0.99
CA HIS A 53 19.70 5.10 0.86
C HIS A 53 21.04 4.71 0.20
N GLU A 54 21.47 3.48 0.36
CA GLU A 54 22.77 2.98 -0.16
C GLU A 54 22.64 2.34 -1.55
N ALA A 55 21.46 1.83 -1.93
CA ALA A 55 21.25 1.14 -3.19
C ALA A 55 21.54 2.05 -4.40
N ALA A 56 22.33 1.55 -5.35
CA ALA A 56 22.62 2.28 -6.59
C ALA A 56 21.43 2.30 -7.56
N ASP A 57 20.62 1.22 -7.60
CA ASP A 57 19.47 1.08 -8.48
C ASP A 57 18.28 1.90 -7.94
N PRO A 58 17.81 2.94 -8.66
CA PRO A 58 16.67 3.77 -8.24
C PRO A 58 15.39 2.98 -8.04
N PHE A 59 15.19 1.88 -8.75
CA PHE A 59 14.05 0.99 -8.54
C PHE A 59 14.13 0.30 -7.17
N LEU A 60 15.30 -0.24 -6.81
CA LEU A 60 15.49 -0.87 -5.51
C LEU A 60 15.38 0.13 -4.36
N ARG A 61 15.88 1.36 -4.55
CA ARG A 61 15.67 2.44 -3.56
C ARG A 61 14.20 2.59 -3.20
N ARG A 62 13.33 2.75 -4.19
CA ARG A 62 11.89 2.94 -4.00
C ARG A 62 11.22 1.73 -3.38
N VAL A 63 11.55 0.53 -3.86
CA VAL A 63 10.98 -0.73 -3.36
C VAL A 63 11.32 -0.95 -1.89
N TYR A 64 12.58 -0.82 -1.52
CA TYR A 64 12.99 -1.07 -0.14
C TYR A 64 12.59 0.05 0.82
N TYR A 65 12.57 1.29 0.36
CA TYR A 65 12.02 2.38 1.17
C TYR A 65 10.54 2.13 1.48
N GLY A 66 9.73 1.82 0.47
CA GLY A 66 8.31 1.47 0.63
C GLY A 66 8.11 0.23 1.52
N ALA A 67 8.94 -0.81 1.36
CA ALA A 67 8.92 -1.97 2.24
C ALA A 67 9.20 -1.60 3.70
N GLY A 68 10.13 -0.68 3.94
CA GLY A 68 10.40 -0.13 5.27
C GLY A 68 9.19 0.57 5.87
N LEU A 69 8.51 1.44 5.11
CA LEU A 69 7.29 2.10 5.55
C LEU A 69 6.15 1.10 5.84
N MET A 70 6.00 0.06 5.02
CA MET A 70 5.05 -1.03 5.30
C MET A 70 5.33 -1.73 6.64
N LYS A 71 6.60 -1.97 6.95
CA LYS A 71 7.00 -2.60 8.22
C LYS A 71 6.80 -1.65 9.39
N LEU A 72 7.08 -0.36 9.20
CA LEU A 72 6.89 0.65 10.23
C LEU A 72 5.42 0.76 10.68
N ASN A 73 4.46 0.62 9.75
CA ASN A 73 3.03 0.56 10.09
C ASN A 73 2.63 -0.66 10.93
N ALA A 74 3.48 -1.69 11.00
CA ALA A 74 3.30 -2.84 11.87
C ALA A 74 4.11 -2.72 13.18
N ALA A 75 4.95 -1.69 13.32
CA ALA A 75 5.73 -1.41 14.51
C ALA A 75 4.89 -0.70 15.60
N ASP A 76 5.40 -0.69 16.81
CA ASP A 76 4.78 0.03 17.94
C ASP A 76 5.33 1.46 17.99
N VAL A 77 5.05 2.22 16.95
CA VAL A 77 5.51 3.61 16.79
C VAL A 77 4.33 4.55 16.60
N GLY A 78 4.53 5.83 16.94
CA GLY A 78 3.49 6.85 16.81
C GLY A 78 3.27 7.32 15.36
N ALA A 79 2.09 7.91 15.09
CA ALA A 79 1.74 8.45 13.78
C ALA A 79 2.74 9.52 13.29
N GLN A 80 3.31 10.30 14.21
CA GLN A 80 4.33 11.32 13.91
C GLN A 80 5.57 10.68 13.27
N GLU A 81 6.06 9.58 13.82
CA GLU A 81 7.25 8.91 13.28
C GLU A 81 6.97 8.30 11.90
N VAL A 82 5.80 7.67 11.72
CA VAL A 82 5.38 7.15 10.42
C VAL A 82 5.34 8.28 9.39
N TYR A 83 4.78 9.43 9.74
CA TYR A 83 4.71 10.61 8.89
C TYR A 83 6.11 11.12 8.50
N GLU A 84 6.99 11.34 9.48
CA GLU A 84 8.36 11.84 9.24
C GLU A 84 9.17 10.91 8.35
N LYS A 85 9.09 9.59 8.58
CA LYS A 85 9.75 8.61 7.70
C LYS A 85 9.13 8.60 6.30
N SER A 86 7.82 8.79 6.18
CA SER A 86 7.15 8.83 4.88
C SER A 86 7.58 10.02 4.02
N LEU A 87 7.89 11.18 4.62
CA LEU A 87 8.42 12.34 3.89
C LEU A 87 9.71 12.00 3.12
N GLY A 88 10.56 11.14 3.67
CA GLY A 88 11.79 10.68 3.01
C GLY A 88 11.53 9.91 1.72
N TYR A 89 10.38 9.24 1.57
CA TYR A 89 10.02 8.61 0.30
C TYR A 89 9.82 9.65 -0.81
N GLY A 90 9.12 10.75 -0.51
CA GLY A 90 8.94 11.85 -1.45
C GLY A 90 10.26 12.48 -1.92
N MET A 91 11.27 12.52 -1.05
CA MET A 91 12.60 13.05 -1.40
C MET A 91 13.32 12.24 -2.47
N LEU A 92 12.96 10.95 -2.66
CA LEU A 92 13.51 10.13 -3.74
C LEU A 92 13.13 10.62 -5.14
N PHE A 93 12.19 11.54 -5.24
CA PHE A 93 11.63 12.08 -6.48
C PHE A 93 11.87 13.59 -6.64
N ALA A 94 12.80 14.17 -5.87
CA ALA A 94 13.05 15.61 -5.88
C ALA A 94 13.42 16.15 -7.28
N ASP A 95 14.09 15.37 -8.11
CA ASP A 95 14.51 15.74 -9.46
C ASP A 95 13.46 15.42 -10.54
N VAL A 96 12.33 14.80 -10.18
CA VAL A 96 11.28 14.46 -11.14
C VAL A 96 10.54 15.70 -11.60
N LYS A 97 10.39 15.86 -12.91
CA LYS A 97 9.61 16.95 -13.51
C LYS A 97 8.18 16.49 -13.78
N PRO A 98 7.18 17.02 -13.06
CA PRO A 98 5.80 16.66 -13.26
C PRO A 98 5.28 17.07 -14.65
N TYR A 99 4.38 16.28 -15.21
CA TYR A 99 3.61 16.66 -16.39
C TYR A 99 2.71 17.86 -16.09
N THR A 100 2.48 18.68 -17.14
CA THR A 100 1.51 19.79 -17.08
C THR A 100 0.21 19.36 -17.76
N HIS A 101 -0.90 19.96 -17.31
CA HIS A 101 -2.24 19.59 -17.78
C HIS A 101 -3.00 20.75 -18.44
N ARG A 102 -2.28 21.79 -18.88
CA ARG A 102 -2.88 23.04 -19.42
C ARG A 102 -3.54 22.86 -20.78
N GLU A 103 -3.06 21.93 -21.61
CA GLU A 103 -3.48 21.74 -23.00
C GLU A 103 -4.37 20.49 -23.20
N ARG A 104 -5.07 20.07 -22.15
CA ARG A 104 -5.94 18.89 -22.23
C ARG A 104 -7.17 19.17 -23.05
N ARG A 105 -7.55 18.20 -23.90
CA ARG A 105 -8.78 18.28 -24.67
C ARG A 105 -10.00 18.17 -23.76
N LYS A 106 -11.04 18.94 -24.07
CA LYS A 106 -12.35 18.74 -23.44
C LYS A 106 -12.89 17.37 -23.87
N LYS A 107 -13.37 16.60 -22.90
CA LYS A 107 -13.94 15.26 -23.10
C LYS A 107 -15.39 15.26 -22.63
N ASP A 108 -16.20 14.40 -23.21
CA ASP A 108 -17.62 14.25 -22.82
C ASP A 108 -17.76 13.49 -21.50
N LYS A 109 -16.76 12.63 -21.19
CA LYS A 109 -16.74 11.83 -19.95
C LYS A 109 -15.46 12.06 -19.17
N ILE A 110 -15.56 11.87 -17.86
CA ILE A 110 -14.41 11.90 -16.95
C ILE A 110 -13.69 10.55 -17.00
N ARG A 111 -12.40 10.56 -17.24
CA ARG A 111 -11.57 9.35 -17.25
C ARG A 111 -10.98 9.10 -15.87
N ILE A 112 -11.37 7.98 -15.26
CA ILE A 112 -10.80 7.52 -13.99
C ILE A 112 -9.84 6.38 -14.29
N GLY A 113 -8.57 6.52 -13.87
CA GLY A 113 -7.56 5.49 -13.95
C GLY A 113 -7.34 4.84 -12.60
N TYR A 114 -7.27 3.53 -12.55
CA TYR A 114 -6.85 2.75 -11.39
C TYR A 114 -5.52 2.06 -11.67
N ILE A 115 -4.55 2.20 -10.77
CA ILE A 115 -3.24 1.55 -10.89
C ILE A 115 -2.97 0.63 -9.71
N SER A 116 -2.60 -0.63 -9.98
CA SER A 116 -2.25 -1.64 -8.98
C SER A 116 -1.59 -2.87 -9.61
N GLY A 117 -0.84 -3.64 -8.82
CA GLY A 117 -0.40 -4.99 -9.15
C GLY A 117 -1.43 -6.08 -8.81
N ASP A 118 -2.57 -5.73 -8.19
CA ASP A 118 -3.46 -6.70 -7.55
C ASP A 118 -4.81 -6.90 -8.25
N PHE A 119 -4.91 -6.55 -9.54
CA PHE A 119 -6.07 -6.90 -10.38
C PHE A 119 -6.06 -8.38 -10.80
N ARG A 120 -5.99 -9.27 -9.82
CA ARG A 120 -5.83 -10.71 -9.94
C ARG A 120 -6.44 -11.41 -8.72
N GLN A 121 -6.23 -12.73 -8.56
CA GLN A 121 -6.58 -13.45 -7.35
C GLN A 121 -5.79 -12.91 -6.15
N HIS A 122 -6.36 -11.94 -5.49
CA HIS A 122 -5.82 -11.26 -4.33
C HIS A 122 -6.97 -10.71 -3.48
N VAL A 123 -6.76 -10.49 -2.19
CA VAL A 123 -7.82 -9.93 -1.31
C VAL A 123 -8.36 -8.59 -1.82
N MET A 124 -7.53 -7.80 -2.49
CA MET A 124 -7.94 -6.51 -3.07
C MET A 124 -9.04 -6.62 -4.13
N GLN A 125 -9.22 -7.79 -4.79
CA GLN A 125 -10.31 -7.98 -5.75
C GLN A 125 -11.69 -7.64 -5.18
N TYR A 126 -11.92 -7.94 -3.91
CA TYR A 126 -13.20 -7.71 -3.24
C TYR A 126 -13.49 -6.24 -2.97
N PHE A 127 -12.44 -5.43 -2.81
CA PHE A 127 -12.53 -3.98 -2.59
C PHE A 127 -12.55 -3.20 -3.89
N VAL A 128 -11.87 -3.69 -4.92
CA VAL A 128 -11.74 -3.03 -6.22
C VAL A 128 -12.95 -3.28 -7.12
N TRP A 129 -13.55 -4.46 -7.06
CA TRP A 129 -14.70 -4.82 -7.89
C TRP A 129 -15.81 -3.74 -7.90
N PRO A 130 -16.30 -3.21 -6.76
CA PRO A 130 -17.33 -2.17 -6.78
C PRO A 130 -16.94 -0.93 -7.59
N PHE A 131 -15.67 -0.53 -7.57
CA PHE A 131 -15.18 0.60 -8.37
C PHE A 131 -15.17 0.31 -9.86
N LEU A 132 -14.87 -0.93 -10.25
CA LEU A 132 -14.82 -1.33 -11.66
C LEU A 132 -16.20 -1.64 -12.24
N ALA A 133 -17.16 -2.05 -11.41
CA ALA A 133 -18.50 -2.47 -11.86
C ALA A 133 -19.60 -1.45 -11.55
N GLY A 134 -19.40 -0.55 -10.57
CA GLY A 134 -20.45 0.33 -10.02
C GLY A 134 -20.46 1.74 -10.56
N TYR A 135 -19.67 2.08 -11.56
CA TYR A 135 -19.64 3.43 -12.12
C TYR A 135 -20.73 3.69 -13.16
N ASP A 136 -21.16 4.94 -13.26
CA ASP A 136 -22.07 5.37 -14.34
C ASP A 136 -21.30 5.56 -15.65
N ALA A 137 -21.49 4.62 -16.58
CA ALA A 137 -20.83 4.64 -17.88
C ALA A 137 -21.28 5.82 -18.79
N ASN A 138 -22.34 6.55 -18.45
CA ASN A 138 -22.70 7.77 -19.18
C ASN A 138 -21.80 8.96 -18.78
N VAL A 139 -21.28 8.95 -17.55
CA VAL A 139 -20.48 10.04 -16.96
C VAL A 139 -18.99 9.71 -17.00
N PHE A 140 -18.63 8.43 -16.79
CA PHE A 140 -17.26 8.01 -16.59
C PHE A 140 -16.76 7.02 -17.67
N GLU A 141 -15.47 7.08 -17.95
CA GLU A 141 -14.67 6.04 -18.57
C GLU A 141 -13.67 5.50 -17.55
N VAL A 142 -13.66 4.19 -17.35
CA VAL A 142 -12.75 3.55 -16.40
C VAL A 142 -11.57 2.91 -17.14
N TYR A 143 -10.36 3.28 -16.73
CA TYR A 143 -9.09 2.80 -17.27
C TYR A 143 -8.33 2.06 -16.18
N VAL A 144 -7.75 0.91 -16.49
CA VAL A 144 -6.95 0.12 -15.57
C VAL A 144 -5.52 0.01 -16.08
N TYR A 145 -4.58 0.23 -15.17
CA TYR A 145 -3.13 0.07 -15.36
C TYR A 145 -2.65 -1.06 -14.47
N SER A 146 -2.58 -2.27 -15.02
CA SER A 146 -2.23 -3.48 -14.29
C SER A 146 -0.73 -3.70 -14.32
N LEU A 147 -0.13 -3.83 -13.13
CA LEU A 147 1.31 -4.06 -12.95
C LEU A 147 1.64 -5.51 -12.55
N GLY A 148 0.64 -6.31 -12.22
CA GLY A 148 0.78 -7.69 -11.80
C GLY A 148 0.60 -8.70 -12.93
N LYS A 149 0.92 -9.96 -12.63
CA LYS A 149 0.65 -11.07 -13.55
C LYS A 149 -0.85 -11.28 -13.70
N SER A 150 -1.27 -11.55 -14.93
CA SER A 150 -2.66 -11.85 -15.27
C SER A 150 -3.07 -13.27 -14.82
N ASP A 151 -4.34 -13.42 -14.44
CA ASP A 151 -5.00 -14.69 -14.14
C ASP A 151 -6.48 -14.63 -14.56
N GLN A 152 -7.28 -15.63 -14.19
CA GLN A 152 -8.72 -15.70 -14.51
C GLN A 152 -9.54 -14.52 -13.97
N TYR A 153 -9.16 -13.95 -12.81
CA TYR A 153 -9.83 -12.76 -12.26
C TYR A 153 -9.48 -11.50 -13.05
N THR A 154 -8.25 -11.43 -13.53
CA THR A 154 -7.81 -10.35 -14.43
C THR A 154 -8.67 -10.31 -15.69
N ASP A 155 -8.96 -11.47 -16.29
CA ASP A 155 -9.79 -11.55 -17.50
C ASP A 155 -11.23 -11.12 -17.23
N PHE A 156 -11.76 -11.45 -16.06
CA PHE A 156 -13.05 -10.94 -15.63
C PHE A 156 -13.04 -9.41 -15.47
N PHE A 157 -12.05 -8.83 -14.78
CA PHE A 157 -11.97 -7.37 -14.60
C PHE A 157 -11.82 -6.59 -15.92
N LYS A 158 -11.15 -7.15 -16.91
CA LYS A 158 -11.07 -6.55 -18.27
C LYS A 158 -12.44 -6.32 -18.89
N THR A 159 -13.43 -7.16 -18.57
CA THR A 159 -14.79 -7.03 -19.13
C THR A 159 -15.60 -5.87 -18.52
N LEU A 160 -15.15 -5.34 -17.38
CA LEU A 160 -15.88 -4.32 -16.61
C LEU A 160 -15.46 -2.88 -16.96
N VAL A 161 -14.37 -2.69 -17.69
CA VAL A 161 -13.72 -1.38 -17.86
C VAL A 161 -13.64 -0.94 -19.31
N THR A 162 -13.54 0.37 -19.50
CA THR A 162 -13.43 0.96 -20.85
C THR A 162 -12.10 0.65 -21.50
N LYS A 163 -11.01 0.65 -20.71
CA LYS A 163 -9.66 0.39 -21.23
C LYS A 163 -8.82 -0.35 -20.19
N TRP A 164 -8.10 -1.35 -20.68
CA TRP A 164 -7.12 -2.10 -19.89
C TRP A 164 -5.73 -1.96 -20.50
N ARG A 165 -4.74 -1.60 -19.66
CA ARG A 165 -3.32 -1.65 -20.00
C ARG A 165 -2.59 -2.64 -19.11
N ASP A 166 -2.05 -3.68 -19.70
CA ASP A 166 -1.11 -4.58 -19.04
C ASP A 166 0.30 -3.96 -19.13
N LEU A 167 0.79 -3.48 -18.01
CA LEU A 167 2.10 -2.86 -17.87
C LEU A 167 3.05 -3.72 -17.04
N SER A 168 2.70 -4.97 -16.76
CA SER A 168 3.48 -5.89 -15.93
C SER A 168 4.92 -6.10 -16.42
N ALA A 169 5.12 -6.13 -17.74
CA ALA A 169 6.46 -6.22 -18.32
C ALA A 169 7.32 -4.96 -18.09
N HIS A 170 6.70 -3.85 -17.71
CA HIS A 170 7.35 -2.56 -17.47
C HIS A 170 7.27 -2.09 -16.01
N ALA A 171 6.88 -2.96 -15.09
CA ALA A 171 6.66 -2.63 -13.68
C ALA A 171 7.88 -2.06 -12.93
N ARG A 172 9.06 -2.08 -13.53
CA ARG A 172 10.27 -1.43 -13.00
C ARG A 172 10.48 0.00 -13.54
N ASP A 173 9.85 0.36 -14.67
CA ASP A 173 10.02 1.63 -15.37
C ASP A 173 8.82 2.55 -15.08
N MET A 174 8.86 3.22 -13.92
CA MET A 174 7.76 4.07 -13.47
C MET A 174 7.59 5.33 -14.32
N GLU A 175 8.65 5.84 -14.92
CA GLU A 175 8.56 6.96 -15.86
C GLU A 175 7.80 6.59 -17.13
N ARG A 176 8.07 5.41 -17.68
CA ARG A 176 7.32 4.88 -18.81
C ARG A 176 5.84 4.69 -18.47
N ILE A 177 5.55 4.12 -17.29
CA ILE A 177 4.18 3.94 -16.82
C ILE A 177 3.48 5.30 -16.71
N ALA A 178 4.12 6.28 -16.10
CA ALA A 178 3.58 7.64 -16.00
C ALA A 178 3.30 8.25 -17.40
N ARG A 179 4.23 8.08 -18.35
CA ARG A 179 4.05 8.55 -19.72
C ARG A 179 2.84 7.92 -20.42
N GLU A 180 2.63 6.62 -20.26
CA GLU A 180 1.48 5.92 -20.85
C GLU A 180 0.15 6.38 -20.24
N ILE A 181 0.12 6.58 -18.91
CA ILE A 181 -1.05 7.13 -18.21
C ILE A 181 -1.33 8.57 -18.69
N HIS A 182 -0.29 9.40 -18.79
CA HIS A 182 -0.43 10.78 -19.26
C HIS A 182 -0.95 10.85 -20.69
N ALA A 183 -0.48 9.99 -21.58
CA ALA A 183 -0.94 9.89 -22.98
C ALA A 183 -2.42 9.47 -23.10
N ASP A 184 -2.95 8.77 -22.12
CA ASP A 184 -4.37 8.40 -22.05
C ASP A 184 -5.25 9.56 -21.57
N GLU A 185 -4.67 10.68 -21.16
CA GLU A 185 -5.38 11.86 -20.65
C GLU A 185 -6.37 11.53 -19.53
N VAL A 186 -5.96 10.68 -18.59
CA VAL A 186 -6.76 10.34 -17.40
C VAL A 186 -6.97 11.59 -16.54
N ASP A 187 -8.20 11.84 -16.10
CA ASP A 187 -8.56 13.01 -15.30
C ASP A 187 -8.30 12.80 -13.82
N ILE A 188 -8.60 11.60 -13.33
CA ILE A 188 -8.39 11.17 -11.95
C ILE A 188 -7.62 9.86 -11.98
N LEU A 189 -6.48 9.81 -11.32
CA LEU A 189 -5.70 8.58 -11.15
C LEU A 189 -5.75 8.14 -9.68
N PHE A 190 -6.15 6.87 -9.44
CA PHE A 190 -6.24 6.32 -8.11
C PHE A 190 -5.25 5.15 -7.96
N ASP A 191 -4.22 5.35 -7.13
CA ASP A 191 -3.33 4.30 -6.67
C ASP A 191 -4.01 3.48 -5.57
N LEU A 192 -4.11 2.18 -5.77
CA LEU A 192 -4.81 1.26 -4.89
C LEU A 192 -3.86 0.46 -3.97
N ALA A 193 -2.57 0.72 -4.06
CA ALA A 193 -1.55 -0.10 -3.43
C ALA A 193 -0.72 0.65 -2.36
N GLY A 194 -0.50 1.95 -2.52
CA GLY A 194 0.40 2.69 -1.64
C GLY A 194 1.80 2.06 -1.61
N HIS A 195 2.33 1.77 -0.43
CA HIS A 195 3.65 1.15 -0.25
C HIS A 195 3.64 -0.39 -0.23
N THR A 196 2.54 -1.04 -0.63
CA THR A 196 2.51 -2.50 -0.72
C THR A 196 3.32 -3.03 -1.91
N ALA A 197 3.60 -4.34 -1.92
CA ALA A 197 4.34 -4.96 -3.01
C ALA A 197 3.60 -4.84 -4.36
N GLY A 198 4.34 -4.63 -5.44
CA GLY A 198 3.74 -4.49 -6.79
C GLY A 198 3.04 -3.15 -7.03
N THR A 199 3.33 -2.15 -6.21
CA THR A 199 2.76 -0.80 -6.29
C THR A 199 3.13 -0.04 -7.56
N GLY A 200 2.20 0.80 -8.03
CA GLY A 200 2.43 1.83 -9.04
C GLY A 200 2.64 3.24 -8.47
N LEU A 201 2.65 3.39 -7.15
CA LEU A 201 2.73 4.69 -6.47
C LEU A 201 3.82 5.61 -7.03
N ALA A 202 5.00 5.07 -7.28
CA ALA A 202 6.13 5.84 -7.80
C ALA A 202 5.84 6.55 -9.13
N ALA A 203 4.97 6.01 -9.98
CA ALA A 203 4.59 6.67 -11.24
C ALA A 203 3.82 7.97 -11.03
N LEU A 204 3.15 8.13 -9.87
CA LEU A 204 2.42 9.33 -9.54
C LEU A 204 3.35 10.55 -9.31
N ALA A 205 4.64 10.32 -9.04
CA ALA A 205 5.61 11.39 -8.88
C ALA A 205 5.72 12.29 -10.14
N TRP A 206 5.54 11.72 -11.32
CA TRP A 206 5.50 12.48 -12.59
C TRP A 206 4.18 13.22 -12.82
N LYS A 207 3.23 13.13 -11.89
CA LYS A 207 1.90 13.76 -12.01
C LYS A 207 1.22 13.43 -13.36
N PRO A 208 1.03 12.16 -13.76
CA PRO A 208 0.44 11.81 -15.05
C PRO A 208 -1.04 12.19 -15.19
N ALA A 209 -1.74 12.42 -14.09
CA ALA A 209 -3.12 12.91 -14.07
C ALA A 209 -3.23 14.22 -13.25
N PRO A 210 -4.16 15.13 -13.59
CA PRO A 210 -4.33 16.39 -12.86
C PRO A 210 -4.77 16.20 -11.42
N VAL A 211 -5.58 15.16 -11.16
CA VAL A 211 -6.01 14.77 -9.80
C VAL A 211 -5.52 13.36 -9.50
N GLN A 212 -4.82 13.19 -8.40
CA GLN A 212 -4.26 11.92 -7.98
C GLN A 212 -4.64 11.57 -6.56
N LEU A 213 -5.08 10.32 -6.39
CA LEU A 213 -5.52 9.78 -5.10
C LEU A 213 -4.70 8.53 -4.76
N SER A 214 -4.57 8.24 -3.47
CA SER A 214 -4.12 6.93 -2.97
C SER A 214 -5.03 6.47 -1.83
N GLY A 215 -5.08 5.17 -1.57
CA GLY A 215 -5.89 4.57 -0.50
C GLY A 215 -6.15 3.09 -0.68
N LEU A 216 -7.01 2.51 0.14
CA LEU A 216 -7.43 1.12 0.19
C LEU A 216 -6.33 0.12 0.61
N GLY A 217 -5.24 0.00 -0.14
CA GLY A 217 -4.21 -1.01 0.09
C GLY A 217 -3.19 -0.65 1.17
N TYR A 218 -3.09 0.62 1.52
CA TYR A 218 -2.14 1.16 2.49
C TYR A 218 -2.82 2.21 3.36
N MET A 219 -2.54 2.22 4.66
CA MET A 219 -3.33 2.94 5.67
C MET A 219 -2.61 4.16 6.29
N ALA A 220 -1.59 4.71 5.63
CA ALA A 220 -0.91 5.93 6.06
C ALA A 220 -0.58 6.81 4.85
N THR A 221 -0.08 8.02 5.10
CA THR A 221 0.36 8.91 4.03
C THR A 221 1.35 8.23 3.09
N THR A 222 1.23 8.52 1.79
CA THR A 222 2.21 8.04 0.81
C THR A 222 3.57 8.73 0.93
N GLY A 223 3.61 9.89 1.59
CA GLY A 223 4.78 10.76 1.64
C GLY A 223 5.13 11.41 0.29
N LEU A 224 4.29 11.25 -0.74
CA LEU A 224 4.52 11.74 -2.09
C LEU A 224 3.70 13.01 -2.37
N PRO A 225 4.31 14.21 -2.44
CA PRO A 225 3.58 15.47 -2.60
C PRO A 225 2.78 15.58 -3.91
N ALA A 226 3.04 14.71 -4.89
CA ALA A 226 2.30 14.65 -6.14
C ALA A 226 0.91 14.03 -6.00
N VAL A 227 0.61 13.32 -4.90
CA VAL A 227 -0.71 12.78 -4.57
C VAL A 227 -1.52 13.87 -3.89
N ASP A 228 -2.70 14.18 -4.42
CA ASP A 228 -3.53 15.30 -3.94
C ASP A 228 -4.40 14.88 -2.75
N TYR A 229 -4.93 13.65 -2.79
CA TYR A 229 -5.88 13.18 -1.79
C TYR A 229 -5.56 11.76 -1.33
N PHE A 230 -5.73 11.54 -0.03
CA PHE A 230 -5.77 10.20 0.55
C PHE A 230 -7.22 9.83 0.86
N VAL A 231 -7.70 8.73 0.26
CA VAL A 231 -9.07 8.24 0.44
C VAL A 231 -9.17 7.52 1.77
N THR A 232 -10.03 8.02 2.64
CA THR A 232 -10.32 7.48 3.98
C THR A 232 -11.82 7.60 4.29
N ASP A 233 -12.21 7.44 5.53
CA ASP A 233 -13.59 7.65 5.99
C ASP A 233 -13.65 8.24 7.40
N HIS A 234 -14.88 8.57 7.83
CA HIS A 234 -15.12 9.18 9.14
C HIS A 234 -14.85 8.24 10.34
N CYS A 235 -14.70 6.93 10.10
CA CYS A 235 -14.36 5.97 11.15
C CYS A 235 -12.84 5.85 11.34
N CYS A 236 -12.10 5.84 10.23
CA CYS A 236 -10.64 5.71 10.27
C CYS A 236 -9.96 7.04 10.64
N ASP A 237 -10.43 8.14 10.07
CA ASP A 237 -9.90 9.49 10.31
C ASP A 237 -11.05 10.45 10.66
N PRO A 238 -11.58 10.42 11.89
CA PRO A 238 -12.70 11.29 12.29
C PRO A 238 -12.36 12.78 12.13
N GLU A 239 -13.34 13.59 11.75
CA GLU A 239 -13.16 15.05 11.71
C GLU A 239 -12.81 15.57 13.12
N GLY A 240 -11.81 16.45 13.17
CA GLY A 240 -11.32 17.03 14.41
C GLY A 240 -10.41 16.10 15.23
N SER A 241 -10.07 14.91 14.74
CA SER A 241 -9.10 14.02 15.38
C SER A 241 -7.65 14.52 15.30
N GLY A 242 -7.38 15.45 14.36
CA GLY A 242 -6.03 15.95 14.08
C GLY A 242 -5.22 15.03 13.16
N SER A 243 -5.81 13.98 12.60
CA SER A 243 -5.12 13.04 11.72
C SER A 243 -4.55 13.69 10.46
N GLU A 244 -5.14 14.81 9.99
CA GLU A 244 -4.63 15.61 8.86
C GLU A 244 -3.16 16.02 9.04
N ALA A 245 -2.69 16.18 10.26
CA ALA A 245 -1.31 16.56 10.55
C ALA A 245 -0.27 15.49 10.13
N PHE A 246 -0.72 14.25 9.91
CA PHE A 246 0.13 13.10 9.58
C PHE A 246 0.02 12.66 8.12
N TYR A 247 -0.55 13.50 7.25
CA TYR A 247 -0.66 13.24 5.82
C TYR A 247 -0.06 14.40 5.01
N VAL A 248 0.63 14.09 3.92
CA VAL A 248 1.03 15.09 2.92
C VAL A 248 -0.12 15.40 1.98
N GLU A 249 -1.05 14.48 1.83
CA GLU A 249 -2.27 14.58 1.04
C GLU A 249 -3.39 15.24 1.85
N LYS A 250 -4.39 15.74 1.16
CA LYS A 250 -5.67 16.12 1.79
C LYS A 250 -6.51 14.85 2.02
N LEU A 251 -7.10 14.71 3.20
CA LEU A 251 -8.00 13.60 3.47
C LEU A 251 -9.33 13.76 2.73
N LEU A 252 -9.66 12.78 1.89
CA LEU A 252 -10.95 12.65 1.24
C LEU A 252 -11.77 11.59 1.99
N ARG A 253 -12.60 12.06 2.92
CA ARG A 253 -13.43 11.20 3.76
C ARG A 253 -14.70 10.80 3.01
N LEU A 254 -14.85 9.51 2.79
CA LEU A 254 -16.06 8.89 2.26
C LEU A 254 -16.95 8.44 3.42
N THR A 255 -18.18 8.03 3.13
CA THR A 255 -19.06 7.37 4.11
C THR A 255 -18.43 6.07 4.61
N SER A 256 -17.81 5.31 3.70
CA SER A 256 -16.93 4.18 3.97
C SER A 256 -15.91 4.07 2.83
N GLN A 257 -14.65 3.94 3.17
CA GLN A 257 -13.59 3.70 2.17
C GLN A 257 -13.64 2.28 1.63
N PHE A 258 -14.22 1.35 2.38
CA PHE A 258 -14.28 -0.06 2.02
C PHE A 258 -15.65 -0.45 1.47
N CYS A 259 -15.78 -0.48 0.16
CA CYS A 259 -16.92 -1.08 -0.53
C CYS A 259 -16.64 -2.58 -0.73
N TYR A 260 -16.85 -3.39 0.31
CA TYR A 260 -16.53 -4.81 0.28
C TYR A 260 -17.66 -5.65 -0.31
N ASN A 261 -17.37 -6.43 -1.35
CA ASN A 261 -18.34 -7.28 -2.05
C ASN A 261 -17.88 -8.75 -2.19
N GLY A 262 -17.43 -9.35 -1.08
CA GLY A 262 -16.76 -10.64 -1.16
C GLY A 262 -17.61 -11.88 -0.86
N TYR A 263 -18.56 -11.79 0.06
CA TYR A 263 -19.16 -12.98 0.67
C TYR A 263 -20.68 -13.12 0.49
N THR A 264 -21.28 -12.39 -0.45
CA THR A 264 -22.71 -12.43 -0.69
C THR A 264 -23.22 -13.82 -1.13
N HIS A 265 -22.31 -14.64 -1.69
CA HIS A 265 -22.60 -16.01 -2.16
C HIS A 265 -22.44 -17.08 -1.07
N LEU A 266 -21.89 -16.73 0.11
CA LEU A 266 -21.69 -17.70 1.18
C LEU A 266 -23.00 -17.95 1.94
N PRO A 267 -23.24 -19.20 2.36
CA PRO A 267 -24.42 -19.53 3.15
C PRO A 267 -24.37 -18.78 4.50
N ARG A 268 -25.50 -18.27 4.92
CA ARG A 268 -25.64 -17.65 6.24
C ARG A 268 -25.68 -18.72 7.32
N SER A 269 -25.05 -18.45 8.46
CA SER A 269 -25.18 -19.29 9.63
C SER A 269 -26.63 -19.36 10.09
N THR A 270 -27.12 -20.56 10.39
CA THR A 270 -28.49 -20.82 10.85
C THR A 270 -28.68 -20.75 12.36
N GLY A 271 -27.65 -20.32 13.10
CA GLY A 271 -27.72 -20.24 14.56
C GLY A 271 -26.48 -19.65 15.20
N THR A 272 -26.54 -19.51 16.51
CA THR A 272 -25.41 -19.04 17.33
C THR A 272 -24.67 -20.24 17.89
N PRO A 273 -23.43 -20.53 17.49
CA PRO A 273 -22.68 -21.68 17.99
C PRO A 273 -22.57 -21.76 19.52
N ALA A 274 -22.55 -20.62 20.21
CA ALA A 274 -22.50 -20.53 21.67
C ALA A 274 -23.70 -21.24 22.36
N ARG A 275 -24.90 -21.24 21.73
CA ARG A 275 -26.08 -21.92 22.29
C ARG A 275 -25.91 -23.43 22.41
N GLY A 276 -25.18 -24.05 21.48
CA GLY A 276 -24.91 -25.50 21.52
C GLY A 276 -23.68 -25.86 22.36
N ARG A 277 -22.77 -24.94 22.56
CA ARG A 277 -21.48 -25.17 23.27
C ARG A 277 -21.53 -24.76 24.73
N GLY A 278 -22.40 -23.83 25.11
CA GLY A 278 -22.48 -23.26 26.46
C GLY A 278 -21.42 -22.23 26.79
N TYR A 279 -20.58 -21.83 25.82
CA TYR A 279 -19.58 -20.79 25.95
C TYR A 279 -19.42 -19.98 24.66
N ILE A 280 -18.88 -18.76 24.77
CA ILE A 280 -18.55 -17.90 23.63
C ILE A 280 -17.11 -18.18 23.20
N GLN A 281 -16.92 -18.45 21.91
CA GLN A 281 -15.61 -18.64 21.33
C GLN A 281 -15.22 -17.40 20.54
N PHE A 282 -14.14 -16.72 20.95
CA PHE A 282 -13.51 -15.65 20.20
C PHE A 282 -12.51 -16.24 19.20
N ALA A 283 -12.42 -15.64 18.02
CA ALA A 283 -11.46 -16.04 17.00
C ALA A 283 -10.88 -14.82 16.28
N SER A 284 -9.62 -14.93 15.84
CA SER A 284 -8.98 -13.97 14.97
C SER A 284 -8.38 -14.69 13.76
N PHE A 285 -8.66 -14.18 12.56
CA PHE A 285 -8.08 -14.65 11.30
C PHE A 285 -7.01 -13.70 10.78
N ASN A 286 -6.52 -12.77 11.61
CA ASN A 286 -5.46 -11.85 11.25
C ASN A 286 -4.12 -12.57 11.09
N GLN A 287 -3.24 -11.97 10.27
CA GLN A 287 -1.85 -12.41 10.22
C GLN A 287 -1.18 -12.24 11.58
N TYR A 288 -0.30 -13.18 11.94
CA TYR A 288 0.38 -13.21 13.24
C TYR A 288 1.08 -11.88 13.59
N GLN A 289 1.68 -11.21 12.61
CA GLN A 289 2.35 -9.90 12.79
C GLN A 289 1.44 -8.80 13.35
N LYS A 290 0.11 -8.94 13.23
CA LYS A 290 -0.87 -8.00 13.79
C LYS A 290 -1.23 -8.31 15.24
N LEU A 291 -0.83 -9.48 15.76
CA LEU A 291 -1.09 -9.92 17.13
C LEU A 291 0.04 -9.45 18.05
N ARG A 292 0.05 -8.16 18.32
CA ARG A 292 1.05 -7.51 19.19
C ARG A 292 0.64 -7.59 20.65
N ASP A 293 1.60 -7.39 21.56
CA ASP A 293 1.39 -7.43 23.01
C ASP A 293 0.19 -6.60 23.50
N PRO A 294 -0.06 -5.36 23.02
CA PRO A 294 -1.25 -4.62 23.42
C PRO A 294 -2.56 -5.32 23.07
N VAL A 295 -2.63 -5.96 21.90
CA VAL A 295 -3.82 -6.72 21.47
C VAL A 295 -4.01 -7.96 22.33
N LEU A 296 -2.93 -8.70 22.61
CA LEU A 296 -2.97 -9.90 23.45
C LEU A 296 -3.39 -9.55 24.89
N ARG A 297 -2.89 -8.47 25.46
CA ARG A 297 -3.30 -7.99 26.78
C ARG A 297 -4.76 -7.59 26.81
N ALA A 298 -5.24 -6.87 25.80
CA ALA A 298 -6.66 -6.51 25.70
C ALA A 298 -7.56 -7.75 25.60
N TRP A 299 -7.16 -8.77 24.85
CA TRP A 299 -7.90 -10.03 24.78
C TRP A 299 -7.87 -10.80 26.10
N GLN A 300 -6.73 -10.83 26.79
CA GLN A 300 -6.64 -11.43 28.12
C GLN A 300 -7.62 -10.74 29.07
N GLU A 301 -7.62 -9.41 29.15
CA GLU A 301 -8.52 -8.64 29.99
C GLU A 301 -10.01 -8.90 29.67
N ILE A 302 -10.35 -9.02 28.37
CA ILE A 302 -11.72 -9.37 27.94
C ILE A 302 -12.10 -10.76 28.48
N MET A 303 -11.23 -11.75 28.35
CA MET A 303 -11.50 -13.12 28.80
C MET A 303 -11.59 -13.24 30.32
N GLU A 304 -10.86 -12.42 31.07
CA GLU A 304 -10.94 -12.36 32.54
C GLU A 304 -12.25 -11.71 33.00
N ARG A 305 -12.78 -10.72 32.25
CA ARG A 305 -14.01 -10.00 32.60
C ARG A 305 -15.30 -10.67 32.11
N VAL A 306 -15.19 -11.53 31.12
CA VAL A 306 -16.31 -12.24 30.49
C VAL A 306 -15.98 -13.74 30.49
N PRO A 307 -16.13 -14.44 31.63
CA PRO A 307 -15.78 -15.85 31.75
C PRO A 307 -16.75 -16.77 31.00
#